data_e6016d0babbf10af847646da9210056d
#
_entry.id   e6016d0babbf10af847646da9210056d
#
_cell.length_a   1.000
_cell.length_b   1.000
_cell.length_c   1.000
_cell.angle_alpha   90.00
_cell.angle_beta   90.00
_cell.angle_gamma   90.00
#
_symmetry.space_group_name_H-M   'P 1'
#
loop_
_entity.id
_entity.type
_entity.pdbx_description
1 polymer ?
#
loop_
_entity_poly.entity_id
_entity_poly.type
_entity_poly.pdbx_seq_one_letter_code
_entity_poly.pdbx_strand_id
1 'polypeptide(L)'
;MSLPHDPHAWLEEVDGDAALAWVRERNAVTLAELEGAPAYAPLQARLAAILNARERIAHVAKHAAYFYNFWRDEDHVRGIWRRTTLAQYRLATPSWETVLDLDALARDEGENWVWAGARFLPLPAEAESDAEAKTDHCLLSFSRGGGDATVVREFDVTARAFVEGGFALPQAKSDVGWIDRDTLLVGTDTGPGSMTSSGYPRMVREWRRGTPLEHARIVYEAAEDDLSASAYKVFTPGHEMQFVQRQLSFYASELFLRQGDTLLKIDKPDSANAFTVRDQLVIELRADWETVGRTYPQGALLAIALARFLRGERDFAVLFAPSAARSLDAVAMTRSALLLTELDNVANRIVELTELDGAWSRRVVDAPALGSLGVAPVDRHGSDEYFLSVNDFLTPTSLYLGRAGTDERELLKALPALFDASRLTVSQQHAASRDGTPVPYFLVMDKDTLLDGSNPTLLYG
;
A
#
# COMPACT_ATOMS: atom_id res chain seq x y z
N MET A 1 -12.18 -35.49 13.14
CA MET A 1 -12.67 -34.91 14.40
C MET A 1 -13.73 -33.91 14.04
N SER A 2 -14.99 -34.08 14.42
CA SER A 2 -16.01 -33.05 14.23
C SER A 2 -15.64 -31.87 15.15
N LEU A 3 -15.56 -30.67 14.58
CA LEU A 3 -15.43 -29.44 15.37
C LEU A 3 -16.55 -29.41 16.43
N PRO A 4 -16.30 -28.95 17.67
CA PRO A 4 -17.35 -28.76 18.65
C PRO A 4 -18.41 -27.84 18.07
N HIS A 5 -19.69 -28.17 18.29
CA HIS A 5 -20.83 -27.37 17.84
C HIS A 5 -20.71 -25.97 18.47
N ASP A 6 -20.51 -24.96 17.65
CA ASP A 6 -20.54 -23.55 18.07
C ASP A 6 -22.00 -23.10 18.19
N PRO A 7 -22.50 -22.80 19.40
CA PRO A 7 -23.87 -22.33 19.57
C PRO A 7 -24.12 -20.92 18.96
N HIS A 8 -23.08 -20.23 18.54
CA HIS A 8 -23.14 -18.89 17.97
C HIS A 8 -22.85 -18.87 16.45
N ALA A 9 -22.67 -20.02 15.79
CA ALA A 9 -22.41 -20.09 14.34
C ALA A 9 -23.46 -19.35 13.48
N TRP A 10 -24.71 -19.24 13.97
CA TRP A 10 -25.76 -18.47 13.29
C TRP A 10 -25.47 -16.95 13.19
N LEU A 11 -24.54 -16.40 13.98
CA LEU A 11 -24.10 -14.99 13.88
C LEU A 11 -23.17 -14.76 12.68
N GLU A 12 -22.67 -15.81 12.04
CA GLU A 12 -21.87 -15.72 10.81
C GLU A 12 -22.72 -15.36 9.59
N GLU A 13 -24.05 -15.45 9.68
CA GLU A 13 -24.97 -14.98 8.66
C GLU A 13 -25.00 -13.46 8.63
N VAL A 14 -24.16 -12.83 7.80
CA VAL A 14 -23.92 -11.39 7.75
C VAL A 14 -25.23 -10.60 7.53
N ASP A 15 -26.13 -11.08 6.66
CA ASP A 15 -27.42 -10.47 6.33
C ASP A 15 -28.62 -11.20 6.99
N GLY A 16 -28.37 -12.12 7.91
CA GLY A 16 -29.39 -12.92 8.57
C GLY A 16 -30.24 -12.07 9.52
N ASP A 17 -31.57 -12.11 9.39
CA ASP A 17 -32.50 -11.32 10.22
C ASP A 17 -32.28 -11.55 11.72
N ALA A 18 -32.02 -12.80 12.13
CA ALA A 18 -31.78 -13.16 13.53
C ALA A 18 -30.45 -12.57 14.04
N ALA A 19 -29.38 -12.68 13.26
CA ALA A 19 -28.06 -12.11 13.58
C ALA A 19 -28.13 -10.60 13.72
N LEU A 20 -28.76 -9.92 12.75
CA LEU A 20 -28.93 -8.47 12.77
C LEU A 20 -29.84 -8.00 13.90
N ALA A 21 -30.88 -8.75 14.25
CA ALA A 21 -31.74 -8.43 15.40
C ALA A 21 -30.98 -8.52 16.72
N TRP A 22 -30.17 -9.55 16.90
CA TRP A 22 -29.32 -9.73 18.09
C TRP A 22 -28.28 -8.59 18.21
N VAL A 23 -27.61 -8.24 17.11
CA VAL A 23 -26.65 -7.10 17.08
C VAL A 23 -27.32 -5.81 17.49
N ARG A 24 -28.52 -5.52 16.93
CA ARG A 24 -29.26 -4.29 17.29
C ARG A 24 -29.64 -4.24 18.77
N GLU A 25 -30.05 -5.38 19.34
CA GLU A 25 -30.37 -5.48 20.77
C GLU A 25 -29.13 -5.22 21.65
N ARG A 26 -27.98 -5.82 21.30
CA ARG A 26 -26.72 -5.61 22.05
C ARG A 26 -26.25 -4.16 21.93
N ASN A 27 -26.31 -3.59 20.72
CA ASN A 27 -25.94 -2.20 20.48
C ASN A 27 -26.82 -1.24 21.28
N ALA A 28 -28.13 -1.49 21.38
CA ALA A 28 -29.03 -0.65 22.17
C ALA A 28 -28.65 -0.62 23.66
N VAL A 29 -28.25 -1.77 24.23
CA VAL A 29 -27.76 -1.84 25.62
C VAL A 29 -26.47 -1.05 25.80
N THR A 30 -25.49 -1.26 24.91
CA THR A 30 -24.16 -0.61 24.96
C THR A 30 -24.30 0.92 24.80
N LEU A 31 -25.09 1.36 23.82
CA LEU A 31 -25.30 2.79 23.60
C LEU A 31 -25.98 3.47 24.78
N ALA A 32 -27.01 2.83 25.36
CA ALA A 32 -27.69 3.37 26.54
C ALA A 32 -26.75 3.56 27.73
N GLU A 33 -25.78 2.64 27.92
CA GLU A 33 -24.78 2.73 28.99
C GLU A 33 -23.73 3.81 28.68
N LEU A 34 -23.16 3.83 27.46
CA LEU A 34 -22.08 4.72 27.10
C LEU A 34 -22.52 6.16 26.86
N GLU A 35 -23.63 6.37 26.13
CA GLU A 35 -24.16 7.73 25.82
C GLU A 35 -24.68 8.45 27.07
N GLY A 36 -25.08 7.69 28.11
CA GLY A 36 -25.43 8.25 29.41
C GLY A 36 -24.24 8.82 30.19
N ALA A 37 -22.98 8.51 29.80
CA ALA A 37 -21.81 9.01 30.48
C ALA A 37 -21.57 10.51 30.16
N PRO A 38 -21.38 11.40 31.16
CA PRO A 38 -21.21 12.85 30.96
C PRO A 38 -20.06 13.22 30.00
N ALA A 39 -19.04 12.36 29.88
CA ALA A 39 -17.88 12.58 28.99
C ALA A 39 -18.15 12.18 27.53
N TYR A 40 -19.21 11.40 27.22
CA TYR A 40 -19.44 10.83 25.90
C TYR A 40 -19.65 11.91 24.82
N ALA A 41 -20.66 12.75 24.99
CA ALA A 41 -21.01 13.76 23.99
C ALA A 41 -19.88 14.79 23.74
N PRO A 42 -19.19 15.35 24.78
CA PRO A 42 -18.03 16.20 24.55
C PRO A 42 -16.87 15.50 23.84
N LEU A 43 -16.60 14.22 24.13
CA LEU A 43 -15.56 13.44 23.49
C LEU A 43 -15.90 13.15 22.03
N GLN A 44 -17.15 12.74 21.76
CA GLN A 44 -17.66 12.50 20.40
C GLN A 44 -17.55 13.77 19.54
N ALA A 45 -18.00 14.93 20.07
CA ALA A 45 -17.90 16.21 19.37
C ALA A 45 -16.44 16.59 19.06
N ARG A 46 -15.51 16.36 20.00
CA ARG A 46 -14.09 16.63 19.81
C ARG A 46 -13.47 15.70 18.75
N LEU A 47 -13.78 14.42 18.80
CA LEU A 47 -13.31 13.45 17.78
C LEU A 47 -13.86 13.80 16.40
N ALA A 48 -15.16 14.13 16.30
CA ALA A 48 -15.76 14.57 15.04
C ALA A 48 -15.07 15.82 14.49
N ALA A 49 -14.77 16.82 15.32
CA ALA A 49 -14.05 18.02 14.90
C ALA A 49 -12.63 17.69 14.38
N ILE A 50 -11.93 16.76 15.01
CA ILE A 50 -10.59 16.33 14.57
C ILE A 50 -10.68 15.56 13.23
N LEU A 51 -11.63 14.64 13.11
CA LEU A 51 -11.79 13.82 11.89
C LEU A 51 -12.26 14.64 10.69
N ASN A 52 -13.04 15.70 10.93
CA ASN A 52 -13.53 16.63 9.89
C ASN A 52 -12.59 17.84 9.69
N ALA A 53 -11.47 17.90 10.40
CA ALA A 53 -10.52 19.01 10.24
C ALA A 53 -10.07 19.15 8.77
N ARG A 54 -10.03 20.39 8.29
CA ARG A 54 -9.65 20.71 6.91
C ARG A 54 -8.13 20.80 6.73
N GLU A 55 -7.41 20.91 7.83
CA GLU A 55 -5.95 21.04 7.88
C GLU A 55 -5.18 19.72 7.64
N ARG A 56 -5.88 18.66 7.28
CA ARG A 56 -5.28 17.36 6.96
C ARG A 56 -4.38 17.46 5.74
N ILE A 57 -3.27 16.71 5.73
CA ILE A 57 -2.41 16.57 4.55
C ILE A 57 -3.16 15.76 3.48
N ALA A 58 -3.37 16.39 2.33
CA ALA A 58 -3.90 15.70 1.16
C ALA A 58 -2.77 14.91 0.48
N HIS A 59 -2.57 13.66 0.87
CA HIS A 59 -1.60 12.79 0.20
C HIS A 59 -1.96 12.61 -1.26
N VAL A 60 -0.97 12.64 -2.14
CA VAL A 60 -1.16 12.63 -3.59
C VAL A 60 -0.38 11.51 -4.25
N ALA A 61 -0.90 11.02 -5.38
CA ALA A 61 -0.23 10.12 -6.30
C ALA A 61 -0.05 10.81 -7.66
N LYS A 62 1.17 10.78 -8.21
CA LYS A 62 1.45 11.38 -9.52
C LYS A 62 0.98 10.47 -10.64
N HIS A 63 0.33 11.07 -11.65
CA HIS A 63 0.16 10.49 -12.98
C HIS A 63 0.27 11.58 -14.02
N ALA A 64 1.14 11.39 -15.01
CA ALA A 64 1.52 12.42 -15.99
C ALA A 64 1.92 13.74 -15.28
N ALA A 65 1.33 14.86 -15.70
CA ALA A 65 1.58 16.18 -15.12
C ALA A 65 0.80 16.48 -13.83
N TYR A 66 -0.08 15.58 -13.41
CA TYR A 66 -1.01 15.83 -12.31
C TYR A 66 -0.73 14.97 -11.08
N PHE A 67 -1.16 15.51 -9.94
CA PHE A 67 -1.13 14.89 -8.63
C PHE A 67 -2.57 14.66 -8.16
N TYR A 68 -2.96 13.41 -8.01
CA TYR A 68 -4.32 12.99 -7.70
C TYR A 68 -4.47 12.73 -6.22
N ASN A 69 -5.61 13.12 -5.66
CA ASN A 69 -5.98 12.91 -4.27
C ASN A 69 -7.44 12.48 -4.18
N PHE A 70 -7.73 11.51 -3.33
CA PHE A 70 -9.09 11.22 -2.92
C PHE A 70 -9.35 11.91 -1.58
N TRP A 71 -10.39 12.74 -1.53
CA TRP A 71 -10.70 13.59 -0.38
C TRP A 71 -12.09 13.36 0.13
N ARG A 72 -12.25 13.30 1.47
CA ARG A 72 -13.52 13.22 2.16
C ARG A 72 -13.59 14.32 3.22
N ASP A 73 -14.73 14.95 3.35
CA ASP A 73 -15.06 15.94 4.36
C ASP A 73 -16.56 15.94 4.65
N GLU A 74 -17.05 16.93 5.38
CA GLU A 74 -18.49 17.08 5.73
C GLU A 74 -19.38 17.33 4.50
N ASP A 75 -18.85 17.95 3.46
CA ASP A 75 -19.55 18.27 2.21
C ASP A 75 -19.51 17.08 1.22
N HIS A 76 -18.50 16.21 1.34
CA HIS A 76 -18.23 15.07 0.46
C HIS A 76 -18.06 13.81 1.31
N VAL A 77 -19.16 13.29 1.83
CA VAL A 77 -19.16 12.16 2.77
C VAL A 77 -18.61 10.88 2.12
N ARG A 78 -18.97 10.63 0.86
CA ARG A 78 -18.44 9.53 0.07
C ARG A 78 -17.10 9.88 -0.54
N GLY A 79 -16.87 11.15 -0.83
CA GLY A 79 -15.61 11.72 -1.26
C GLY A 79 -15.59 12.19 -2.70
N ILE A 80 -14.56 12.99 -2.99
CA ILE A 80 -14.24 13.44 -4.34
C ILE A 80 -12.83 12.96 -4.73
N TRP A 81 -12.70 12.50 -5.95
CA TRP A 81 -11.41 12.30 -6.58
C TRP A 81 -11.04 13.55 -7.34
N ARG A 82 -9.92 14.15 -7.01
CA ARG A 82 -9.49 15.46 -7.49
C ARG A 82 -8.01 15.44 -7.88
N ARG A 83 -7.60 16.41 -8.68
CA ARG A 83 -6.21 16.54 -9.12
C ARG A 83 -5.72 17.99 -9.04
N THR A 84 -4.41 18.13 -9.00
CA THR A 84 -3.72 19.43 -9.03
C THR A 84 -2.36 19.29 -9.69
N THR A 85 -1.66 20.40 -9.94
CA THR A 85 -0.25 20.38 -10.38
C THR A 85 0.69 20.47 -9.18
N LEU A 86 1.96 20.08 -9.32
CA LEU A 86 2.94 20.22 -8.23
C LEU A 86 3.10 21.70 -7.80
N ALA A 87 3.07 22.62 -8.77
CA ALA A 87 3.16 24.06 -8.47
C ALA A 87 2.00 24.52 -7.57
N GLN A 88 0.80 24.08 -7.84
CA GLN A 88 -0.36 24.35 -6.98
C GLN A 88 -0.27 23.62 -5.66
N TYR A 89 0.16 22.35 -5.66
CA TYR A 89 0.27 21.56 -4.43
C TYR A 89 1.26 22.18 -3.44
N ARG A 90 2.29 22.89 -3.90
CA ARG A 90 3.23 23.64 -3.06
C ARG A 90 2.59 24.79 -2.27
N LEU A 91 1.50 25.36 -2.79
CA LEU A 91 0.82 26.47 -2.11
C LEU A 91 0.15 26.01 -0.81
N ALA A 92 0.05 26.90 0.18
CA ALA A 92 -0.68 26.62 1.42
C ALA A 92 -2.13 26.20 1.14
N THR A 93 -2.78 26.84 0.16
CA THR A 93 -4.13 26.50 -0.29
C THR A 93 -4.09 26.15 -1.77
N PRO A 94 -3.93 24.88 -2.14
CA PRO A 94 -3.91 24.44 -3.53
C PRO A 94 -5.28 24.62 -4.20
N SER A 95 -5.26 24.96 -5.49
CA SER A 95 -6.44 24.83 -6.34
C SER A 95 -6.57 23.37 -6.79
N TRP A 96 -7.75 22.79 -6.61
CA TRP A 96 -8.08 21.42 -6.98
C TRP A 96 -9.10 21.39 -8.10
N GLU A 97 -8.90 20.49 -9.04
CA GLU A 97 -9.84 20.17 -10.10
C GLU A 97 -10.52 18.84 -9.76
N THR A 98 -11.85 18.83 -9.64
CA THR A 98 -12.61 17.60 -9.40
C THR A 98 -12.61 16.75 -10.67
N VAL A 99 -12.21 15.50 -10.54
CA VAL A 99 -12.20 14.49 -11.60
C VAL A 99 -13.45 13.62 -11.51
N LEU A 100 -13.81 13.19 -10.30
CA LEU A 100 -15.03 12.43 -10.03
C LEU A 100 -15.60 12.83 -8.66
N ASP A 101 -16.89 13.12 -8.62
CA ASP A 101 -17.67 13.29 -7.39
C ASP A 101 -18.41 11.98 -7.09
N LEU A 102 -17.95 11.29 -6.02
CA LEU A 102 -18.52 9.99 -5.65
C LEU A 102 -19.89 10.12 -4.99
N ASP A 103 -20.17 11.24 -4.32
CA ASP A 103 -21.50 11.53 -3.76
C ASP A 103 -22.54 11.74 -4.89
N ALA A 104 -22.15 12.44 -5.96
CA ALA A 104 -23.00 12.60 -7.14
C ALA A 104 -23.21 11.26 -7.85
N LEU A 105 -22.15 10.51 -8.14
CA LEU A 105 -22.24 9.20 -8.78
C LEU A 105 -23.15 8.24 -7.99
N ALA A 106 -23.01 8.21 -6.67
CA ALA A 106 -23.80 7.35 -5.81
C ALA A 106 -25.30 7.71 -5.84
N ARG A 107 -25.64 9.01 -5.89
CA ARG A 107 -27.03 9.48 -6.03
C ARG A 107 -27.61 9.14 -7.40
N ASP A 108 -26.84 9.37 -8.46
CA ASP A 108 -27.32 9.21 -9.83
C ASP A 108 -27.56 7.72 -10.16
N GLU A 109 -26.74 6.82 -9.61
CA GLU A 109 -26.86 5.38 -9.81
C GLU A 109 -27.71 4.68 -8.73
N GLY A 110 -28.07 5.36 -7.63
CA GLY A 110 -28.81 4.77 -6.51
C GLY A 110 -28.01 3.73 -5.72
N GLU A 111 -26.66 3.84 -5.72
CA GLU A 111 -25.74 2.85 -5.18
C GLU A 111 -24.98 3.36 -3.95
N ASN A 112 -24.63 2.44 -3.04
CA ASN A 112 -23.81 2.76 -1.86
C ASN A 112 -22.30 2.66 -2.19
N TRP A 113 -21.86 3.48 -3.15
CA TRP A 113 -20.45 3.43 -3.59
C TRP A 113 -19.48 3.87 -2.51
N VAL A 114 -18.41 3.07 -2.37
CA VAL A 114 -17.22 3.39 -1.59
C VAL A 114 -16.02 3.29 -2.53
N TRP A 115 -15.14 4.27 -2.49
CA TRP A 115 -13.92 4.31 -3.31
C TRP A 115 -12.97 3.19 -2.92
N ALA A 116 -12.54 2.40 -3.91
CA ALA A 116 -11.57 1.31 -3.73
C ALA A 116 -10.27 1.54 -4.54
N GLY A 117 -10.18 2.64 -5.31
CA GLY A 117 -8.94 3.04 -5.96
C GLY A 117 -9.05 3.31 -7.45
N ALA A 118 -7.94 3.82 -8.00
CA ALA A 118 -7.74 4.05 -9.42
C ALA A 118 -6.42 3.39 -9.86
N ARG A 119 -6.44 2.70 -10.99
CA ARG A 119 -5.26 2.11 -11.62
C ARG A 119 -5.08 2.69 -13.02
N PHE A 120 -4.19 3.64 -13.15
CA PHE A 120 -3.89 4.27 -14.42
C PHE A 120 -3.22 3.31 -15.40
N LEU A 121 -3.49 3.51 -16.68
CA LEU A 121 -2.67 2.96 -17.75
C LEU A 121 -1.29 3.63 -17.67
N PRO A 122 -0.20 2.86 -17.46
CA PRO A 122 1.13 3.44 -17.39
C PRO A 122 1.54 4.12 -18.69
N LEU A 123 2.24 5.24 -18.56
CA LEU A 123 2.78 5.98 -19.70
C LEU A 123 3.89 5.19 -20.40
N PRO A 124 3.98 5.22 -21.75
CA PRO A 124 5.20 4.81 -22.44
C PRO A 124 6.38 5.67 -21.99
N ALA A 125 7.58 5.09 -21.92
CA ALA A 125 8.78 5.78 -21.45
C ALA A 125 9.08 7.09 -22.19
N GLU A 126 8.77 7.14 -23.49
CA GLU A 126 8.98 8.30 -24.35
C GLU A 126 7.96 9.42 -24.09
N ALA A 127 6.84 9.11 -23.50
CA ALA A 127 5.74 10.04 -23.23
C ALA A 127 5.78 10.66 -21.82
N GLU A 128 6.64 10.20 -20.92
CA GLU A 128 6.74 10.74 -19.55
C GLU A 128 7.22 12.20 -19.51
N SER A 129 7.97 12.64 -20.52
CA SER A 129 8.43 14.03 -20.68
C SER A 129 7.46 14.91 -21.46
N ASP A 130 6.45 14.33 -22.12
CA ASP A 130 5.48 15.04 -22.93
C ASP A 130 4.25 15.40 -22.09
N ALA A 131 4.09 16.70 -21.76
CA ALA A 131 2.94 17.19 -21.02
C ALA A 131 1.60 16.99 -21.77
N GLU A 132 1.66 16.67 -23.07
CA GLU A 132 0.51 16.37 -23.92
C GLU A 132 0.31 14.85 -24.10
N ALA A 133 1.16 13.99 -23.52
CA ALA A 133 0.99 12.54 -23.60
C ALA A 133 -0.33 12.12 -22.97
N LYS A 134 -1.25 11.76 -23.84
CA LYS A 134 -2.64 11.40 -23.49
C LYS A 134 -2.71 9.97 -23.01
N THR A 135 -2.39 9.72 -21.75
CA THR A 135 -2.88 8.54 -21.05
C THR A 135 -4.05 8.95 -20.18
N ASP A 136 -5.18 8.97 -20.79
CA ASP A 136 -6.40 9.50 -20.21
C ASP A 136 -7.16 8.40 -19.43
N HIS A 137 -6.73 7.14 -19.56
CA HIS A 137 -7.50 5.98 -19.10
C HIS A 137 -7.00 5.44 -17.77
N CYS A 138 -7.94 5.13 -16.90
CA CYS A 138 -7.71 4.36 -15.70
C CYS A 138 -8.86 3.39 -15.44
N LEU A 139 -8.58 2.37 -14.64
CA LEU A 139 -9.60 1.49 -14.08
C LEU A 139 -9.95 2.02 -12.70
N LEU A 140 -11.21 2.40 -12.50
CA LEU A 140 -11.75 2.79 -11.21
C LEU A 140 -12.42 1.59 -10.56
N SER A 141 -12.11 1.38 -9.29
CA SER A 141 -12.72 0.33 -8.48
C SER A 141 -13.63 0.95 -7.41
N PHE A 142 -14.84 0.41 -7.28
CA PHE A 142 -15.83 0.82 -6.28
C PHE A 142 -16.37 -0.41 -5.57
N SER A 143 -16.53 -0.35 -4.27
CA SER A 143 -17.26 -1.38 -3.52
C SER A 143 -18.64 -0.89 -3.10
N ARG A 144 -19.59 -1.81 -2.98
CA ARG A 144 -20.89 -1.52 -2.38
C ARG A 144 -20.79 -1.65 -0.88
N GLY A 145 -20.97 -0.53 -0.18
CA GLY A 145 -20.93 -0.50 1.28
C GLY A 145 -19.58 -0.74 1.94
N GLY A 146 -18.47 -0.82 1.16
CA GLY A 146 -17.12 -1.02 1.69
C GLY A 146 -16.68 -2.48 1.85
N GLY A 147 -17.39 -3.44 1.22
CA GLY A 147 -17.00 -4.85 1.19
C GLY A 147 -15.78 -5.10 0.29
N ASP A 148 -15.21 -6.33 0.36
CA ASP A 148 -14.01 -6.74 -0.40
C ASP A 148 -14.26 -6.88 -1.90
N ALA A 149 -15.50 -7.15 -2.31
CA ALA A 149 -15.86 -7.26 -3.71
C ALA A 149 -16.03 -5.88 -4.35
N THR A 150 -15.44 -5.68 -5.52
CA THR A 150 -15.47 -4.40 -6.24
C THR A 150 -16.06 -4.52 -7.63
N VAL A 151 -16.73 -3.47 -8.07
CA VAL A 151 -17.02 -3.21 -9.46
C VAL A 151 -15.85 -2.44 -10.05
N VAL A 152 -15.37 -2.83 -11.22
CA VAL A 152 -14.29 -2.13 -11.93
C VAL A 152 -14.84 -1.52 -13.20
N ARG A 153 -14.52 -0.25 -13.47
CA ARG A 153 -14.98 0.47 -14.67
C ARG A 153 -13.87 1.32 -15.25
N GLU A 154 -13.72 1.28 -16.55
CA GLU A 154 -12.77 2.15 -17.25
C GLU A 154 -13.29 3.57 -17.29
N PHE A 155 -12.37 4.51 -17.03
CA PHE A 155 -12.67 5.94 -16.91
C PHE A 155 -11.62 6.76 -17.68
N ASP A 156 -12.08 7.75 -18.43
CA ASP A 156 -11.24 8.75 -19.08
C ASP A 156 -11.16 9.98 -18.20
N VAL A 157 -9.95 10.28 -17.69
CA VAL A 157 -9.73 11.41 -16.74
C VAL A 157 -9.72 12.77 -17.43
N THR A 158 -9.54 12.83 -18.75
CA THR A 158 -9.62 14.07 -19.53
C THR A 158 -11.07 14.39 -19.85
N ALA A 159 -11.81 13.42 -20.35
CA ALA A 159 -13.25 13.55 -20.56
C ALA A 159 -14.06 13.59 -19.27
N ARG A 160 -13.48 13.07 -18.15
CA ARG A 160 -14.14 12.89 -16.84
C ARG A 160 -15.41 12.07 -16.94
N ALA A 161 -15.34 11.00 -17.69
CA ALA A 161 -16.46 10.13 -17.99
C ALA A 161 -16.05 8.67 -18.04
N PHE A 162 -16.97 7.78 -17.72
CA PHE A 162 -16.78 6.36 -17.99
C PHE A 162 -16.71 6.12 -19.49
N VAL A 163 -15.80 5.24 -19.92
CA VAL A 163 -15.58 4.92 -21.32
C VAL A 163 -16.74 4.05 -21.83
N GLU A 164 -17.46 4.54 -22.82
CA GLU A 164 -18.52 3.73 -23.46
C GLU A 164 -17.88 2.53 -24.18
N GLY A 165 -18.38 1.32 -23.89
CA GLY A 165 -17.78 0.07 -24.39
C GLY A 165 -16.37 -0.21 -23.84
N GLY A 166 -15.93 0.52 -22.82
CA GLY A 166 -14.67 0.30 -22.11
C GLY A 166 -14.69 -0.97 -21.25
N PHE A 167 -13.55 -1.25 -20.62
CA PHE A 167 -13.47 -2.39 -19.70
C PHE A 167 -14.39 -2.18 -18.49
N ALA A 168 -15.19 -3.21 -18.19
CA ALA A 168 -16.08 -3.22 -17.03
C ALA A 168 -16.17 -4.62 -16.44
N LEU A 169 -15.98 -4.74 -15.12
CA LEU A 169 -16.17 -5.99 -14.38
C LEU A 169 -17.32 -5.84 -13.41
N PRO A 170 -18.20 -6.83 -13.30
CA PRO A 170 -19.24 -6.86 -12.27
C PRO A 170 -18.63 -7.01 -10.88
N GLN A 171 -19.46 -6.88 -9.85
CA GLN A 171 -19.01 -7.01 -8.48
C GLN A 171 -18.44 -8.40 -8.20
N ALA A 172 -17.14 -8.47 -7.94
CA ALA A 172 -16.43 -9.67 -7.51
C ALA A 172 -15.15 -9.26 -6.75
N LYS A 173 -14.53 -10.21 -6.04
CA LYS A 173 -13.13 -10.05 -5.65
C LYS A 173 -12.29 -10.20 -6.89
N SER A 174 -11.84 -9.09 -7.45
CA SER A 174 -11.14 -9.06 -8.73
C SER A 174 -9.72 -8.57 -8.58
N ASP A 175 -8.79 -9.14 -9.35
CA ASP A 175 -7.47 -8.57 -9.64
C ASP A 175 -7.42 -8.16 -11.11
N VAL A 176 -6.98 -6.93 -11.40
CA VAL A 176 -6.96 -6.41 -12.75
C VAL A 176 -5.75 -5.52 -12.96
N GLY A 177 -5.06 -5.70 -14.09
CA GLY A 177 -3.89 -4.90 -14.45
C GLY A 177 -3.77 -4.68 -15.95
N TRP A 178 -3.20 -3.55 -16.34
CA TRP A 178 -2.93 -3.23 -17.73
C TRP A 178 -1.78 -4.07 -18.29
N ILE A 179 -1.91 -4.56 -19.52
CA ILE A 179 -0.79 -4.96 -20.39
C ILE A 179 -0.46 -3.79 -21.32
N ASP A 180 -1.49 -3.23 -21.94
CA ASP A 180 -1.49 -2.06 -22.80
C ASP A 180 -2.91 -1.47 -22.86
N ARG A 181 -3.16 -0.46 -23.71
CA ARG A 181 -4.45 0.23 -23.83
C ARG A 181 -5.62 -0.72 -24.14
N ASP A 182 -5.36 -1.79 -24.88
CA ASP A 182 -6.39 -2.68 -25.41
C ASP A 182 -6.39 -4.07 -24.77
N THR A 183 -5.54 -4.28 -23.74
CA THR A 183 -5.38 -5.59 -23.13
C THR A 183 -5.19 -5.48 -21.61
N LEU A 184 -5.97 -6.28 -20.88
CA LEU A 184 -5.84 -6.43 -19.42
C LEU A 184 -5.42 -7.86 -19.05
N LEU A 185 -4.74 -7.98 -17.90
CA LEU A 185 -4.68 -9.21 -17.12
C LEU A 185 -5.81 -9.14 -16.09
N VAL A 186 -6.65 -10.17 -16.04
CA VAL A 186 -7.87 -10.18 -15.21
C VAL A 186 -8.02 -11.51 -14.49
N GLY A 187 -8.16 -11.45 -13.18
CA GLY A 187 -8.73 -12.50 -12.35
C GLY A 187 -10.04 -11.99 -11.76
N THR A 188 -11.13 -12.69 -11.98
CA THR A 188 -12.47 -12.32 -11.48
C THR A 188 -13.41 -13.51 -11.51
N ASP A 189 -14.60 -13.37 -10.93
CA ASP A 189 -15.65 -14.37 -11.04
C ASP A 189 -16.25 -14.37 -12.46
N THR A 190 -16.08 -15.48 -13.15
CA THR A 190 -16.67 -15.77 -14.49
C THR A 190 -17.57 -16.98 -14.44
N GLY A 191 -18.04 -17.38 -13.27
CA GLY A 191 -18.91 -18.54 -13.05
C GLY A 191 -18.21 -19.73 -12.38
N PRO A 192 -18.86 -20.89 -12.35
CA PRO A 192 -18.38 -22.06 -11.62
C PRO A 192 -16.93 -22.43 -11.95
N GLY A 193 -16.11 -22.62 -10.91
CA GLY A 193 -14.71 -23.01 -11.03
C GLY A 193 -13.74 -21.86 -11.33
N SER A 194 -14.19 -20.61 -11.44
CA SER A 194 -13.32 -19.44 -11.66
C SER A 194 -12.69 -18.88 -10.40
N MET A 195 -13.23 -19.24 -9.23
CA MET A 195 -12.78 -18.77 -7.92
C MET A 195 -12.21 -19.93 -7.08
N THR A 196 -11.35 -19.60 -6.14
CA THR A 196 -10.86 -20.53 -5.12
C THR A 196 -11.92 -20.74 -4.02
N SER A 197 -11.71 -21.73 -3.16
CA SER A 197 -12.56 -21.97 -1.98
C SER A 197 -12.60 -20.77 -1.02
N SER A 198 -11.59 -19.89 -1.06
CA SER A 198 -11.52 -18.64 -0.28
C SER A 198 -12.24 -17.45 -0.97
N GLY A 199 -12.86 -17.68 -2.14
CA GLY A 199 -13.59 -16.66 -2.89
C GLY A 199 -12.72 -15.61 -3.58
N TYR A 200 -11.45 -15.92 -3.87
CA TYR A 200 -10.54 -15.10 -4.67
C TYR A 200 -10.37 -15.69 -6.08
N PRO A 201 -9.87 -14.91 -7.06
CA PRO A 201 -9.66 -15.42 -8.41
C PRO A 201 -8.71 -16.63 -8.44
N ARG A 202 -9.14 -17.71 -9.11
CA ARG A 202 -8.35 -18.90 -9.38
C ARG A 202 -7.70 -18.85 -10.75
N MET A 203 -8.34 -18.13 -11.69
CA MET A 203 -7.89 -18.04 -13.08
C MET A 203 -7.43 -16.63 -13.40
N VAL A 204 -6.27 -16.50 -14.04
CA VAL A 204 -5.81 -15.28 -14.68
C VAL A 204 -6.09 -15.36 -16.17
N ARG A 205 -6.72 -14.33 -16.71
CA ARG A 205 -7.06 -14.22 -18.13
C ARG A 205 -6.39 -13.00 -18.77
N GLU A 206 -6.05 -13.13 -20.04
CA GLU A 206 -5.68 -12.01 -20.90
C GLU A 206 -6.91 -11.60 -21.70
N TRP A 207 -7.43 -10.41 -21.40
CA TRP A 207 -8.69 -9.93 -21.96
C TRP A 207 -8.48 -8.75 -22.87
N ARG A 208 -8.94 -8.88 -24.12
CA ARG A 208 -8.84 -7.84 -25.14
C ARG A 208 -10.08 -6.97 -25.18
N ARG A 209 -9.88 -5.69 -25.39
CA ARG A 209 -10.95 -4.69 -25.59
C ARG A 209 -11.92 -5.15 -26.68
N GLY A 210 -13.21 -4.92 -26.43
CA GLY A 210 -14.28 -5.25 -27.40
C GLY A 210 -14.57 -6.72 -27.54
N THR A 211 -13.95 -7.60 -26.76
CA THR A 211 -14.29 -9.04 -26.72
C THR A 211 -15.01 -9.40 -25.43
N PRO A 212 -15.91 -10.40 -25.44
CA PRO A 212 -16.51 -10.92 -24.23
C PRO A 212 -15.45 -11.50 -23.28
N LEU A 213 -15.59 -11.22 -21.97
CA LEU A 213 -14.64 -11.68 -20.94
C LEU A 213 -14.53 -13.21 -20.85
N GLU A 214 -15.64 -13.91 -21.06
CA GLU A 214 -15.69 -15.39 -21.09
C GLU A 214 -14.84 -16.01 -22.21
N HIS A 215 -14.54 -15.24 -23.25
CA HIS A 215 -13.67 -15.66 -24.37
C HIS A 215 -12.20 -15.24 -24.14
N ALA A 216 -11.89 -14.54 -23.03
CA ALA A 216 -10.54 -14.14 -22.73
C ALA A 216 -9.64 -15.37 -22.48
N ARG A 217 -8.41 -15.32 -23.01
CA ARG A 217 -7.46 -16.42 -22.96
C ARG A 217 -6.99 -16.66 -21.52
N ILE A 218 -7.12 -17.88 -21.01
CA ILE A 218 -6.56 -18.26 -19.72
C ILE A 218 -5.03 -18.29 -19.84
N VAL A 219 -4.36 -17.52 -18.98
CA VAL A 219 -2.90 -17.44 -18.85
C VAL A 219 -2.41 -18.40 -17.78
N TYR A 220 -3.18 -18.50 -16.69
CA TYR A 220 -2.85 -19.35 -15.55
C TYR A 220 -4.12 -19.82 -14.83
N GLU A 221 -4.05 -21.01 -14.27
CA GLU A 221 -5.10 -21.59 -13.45
C GLU A 221 -4.47 -22.23 -12.21
N ALA A 222 -4.85 -21.73 -11.02
CA ALA A 222 -4.42 -22.23 -9.72
C ALA A 222 -5.32 -23.40 -9.26
N ALA A 223 -4.93 -24.08 -8.19
CA ALA A 223 -5.78 -25.08 -7.55
C ALA A 223 -6.95 -24.40 -6.80
N GLU A 224 -8.02 -25.16 -6.56
CA GLU A 224 -9.21 -24.63 -5.87
C GLU A 224 -8.94 -24.30 -4.40
N ASP A 225 -8.00 -25.02 -3.78
CA ASP A 225 -7.55 -24.83 -2.40
C ASP A 225 -6.40 -23.83 -2.21
N ASP A 226 -5.88 -23.26 -3.31
CA ASP A 226 -4.98 -22.11 -3.23
C ASP A 226 -5.72 -20.86 -2.71
N LEU A 227 -4.98 -19.89 -2.19
CA LEU A 227 -5.59 -18.64 -1.76
C LEU A 227 -6.07 -17.80 -2.96
N SER A 228 -5.21 -17.60 -3.97
CA SER A 228 -5.55 -16.84 -5.18
C SER A 228 -4.53 -17.02 -6.31
N ALA A 229 -4.89 -16.57 -7.51
CA ALA A 229 -3.96 -16.30 -8.61
C ALA A 229 -4.11 -14.86 -9.09
N SER A 230 -2.99 -14.22 -9.40
CA SER A 230 -2.94 -12.86 -9.97
C SER A 230 -1.85 -12.76 -11.03
N ALA A 231 -1.90 -11.70 -11.85
CA ALA A 231 -0.82 -11.39 -12.76
C ALA A 231 -0.68 -9.89 -12.99
N TYR A 232 0.54 -9.45 -13.28
CA TYR A 232 0.83 -8.04 -13.49
C TYR A 232 1.96 -7.86 -14.51
N LYS A 233 2.00 -6.66 -15.10
CA LYS A 233 3.11 -6.21 -15.93
C LYS A 233 3.93 -5.16 -15.17
N VAL A 234 5.24 -5.30 -15.23
CA VAL A 234 6.21 -4.29 -14.83
C VAL A 234 6.49 -3.42 -16.05
N PHE A 235 6.37 -2.10 -15.88
CA PHE A 235 6.50 -1.11 -16.96
C PHE A 235 7.80 -0.33 -16.88
N THR A 236 8.81 -0.85 -16.17
CA THR A 236 10.13 -0.18 -16.12
C THR A 236 10.70 -0.09 -17.53
N PRO A 237 11.00 1.13 -18.04
CA PRO A 237 11.49 1.32 -19.41
C PRO A 237 12.72 0.46 -19.72
N GLY A 238 12.64 -0.33 -20.81
CA GLY A 238 13.70 -1.25 -21.23
C GLY A 238 13.79 -2.55 -20.40
N HIS A 239 12.93 -2.71 -19.39
CA HIS A 239 12.87 -3.89 -18.51
C HIS A 239 11.43 -4.34 -18.27
N GLU A 240 10.57 -4.22 -19.28
CA GLU A 240 9.18 -4.62 -19.18
C GLU A 240 9.08 -6.14 -19.05
N MET A 241 8.34 -6.58 -18.05
CA MET A 241 8.16 -8.00 -17.74
C MET A 241 6.73 -8.28 -17.31
N GLN A 242 6.26 -9.49 -17.55
CA GLN A 242 4.96 -9.95 -17.02
C GLN A 242 5.20 -11.07 -16.02
N PHE A 243 4.50 -11.01 -14.92
CA PHE A 243 4.56 -12.02 -13.87
C PHE A 243 3.18 -12.59 -13.58
N VAL A 244 3.17 -13.88 -13.22
CA VAL A 244 2.03 -14.56 -12.63
C VAL A 244 2.41 -14.96 -11.21
N GLN A 245 1.53 -14.70 -10.26
CA GLN A 245 1.70 -15.08 -8.87
C GLN A 245 0.60 -16.07 -8.49
N ARG A 246 0.99 -17.22 -7.97
CA ARG A 246 0.15 -18.19 -7.30
C ARG A 246 0.30 -18.01 -5.80
N GLN A 247 -0.75 -17.60 -5.13
CA GLN A 247 -0.76 -17.45 -3.69
C GLN A 247 -1.26 -18.75 -3.06
N LEU A 248 -0.36 -19.48 -2.41
CA LEU A 248 -0.66 -20.76 -1.75
C LEU A 248 -1.38 -20.56 -0.43
N SER A 249 -0.95 -19.54 0.34
CA SER A 249 -1.51 -19.15 1.62
C SER A 249 -1.18 -17.68 1.90
N PHE A 250 -1.57 -17.13 3.06
CA PHE A 250 -1.24 -15.74 3.42
C PHE A 250 0.26 -15.43 3.38
N TYR A 251 1.13 -16.42 3.61
CA TYR A 251 2.57 -16.23 3.75
C TYR A 251 3.41 -17.06 2.76
N ALA A 252 2.79 -17.69 1.79
CA ALA A 252 3.49 -18.51 0.82
C ALA A 252 2.97 -18.26 -0.60
N SER A 253 3.88 -18.00 -1.54
CA SER A 253 3.54 -17.76 -2.94
C SER A 253 4.63 -18.27 -3.89
N GLU A 254 4.20 -18.73 -5.05
CA GLU A 254 5.05 -18.99 -6.21
C GLU A 254 4.97 -17.80 -7.17
N LEU A 255 6.08 -17.46 -7.79
CA LEU A 255 6.18 -16.38 -8.78
C LEU A 255 6.70 -16.97 -10.09
N PHE A 256 6.07 -16.60 -11.19
CA PHE A 256 6.45 -17.05 -12.54
C PHE A 256 6.68 -15.83 -13.44
N LEU A 257 7.82 -15.82 -14.14
CA LEU A 257 8.07 -14.91 -15.25
C LEU A 257 7.38 -15.45 -16.50
N ARG A 258 6.52 -14.63 -17.11
CA ARG A 258 5.83 -15.00 -18.36
C ARG A 258 6.64 -14.55 -19.57
N GLN A 259 6.94 -15.48 -20.46
CA GLN A 259 7.58 -15.27 -21.76
C GLN A 259 6.70 -15.87 -22.87
N GLY A 260 5.87 -15.04 -23.47
CA GLY A 260 4.83 -15.51 -24.39
C GLY A 260 3.84 -16.44 -23.68
N ASP A 261 3.78 -17.70 -24.10
CA ASP A 261 2.93 -18.73 -23.49
C ASP A 261 3.67 -19.59 -22.44
N THR A 262 4.97 -19.33 -22.21
CA THR A 262 5.77 -20.06 -21.24
C THR A 262 5.80 -19.32 -19.90
N LEU A 263 5.65 -20.06 -18.81
CA LEU A 263 5.79 -19.60 -17.45
C LEU A 263 7.07 -20.20 -16.85
N LEU A 264 8.04 -19.36 -16.55
CA LEU A 264 9.30 -19.74 -15.92
C LEU A 264 9.20 -19.49 -14.42
N LYS A 265 9.19 -20.53 -13.60
CA LYS A 265 9.16 -20.41 -12.13
C LYS A 265 10.40 -19.68 -11.63
N ILE A 266 10.21 -18.69 -10.79
CA ILE A 266 11.28 -18.07 -9.99
C ILE A 266 11.51 -18.98 -8.77
N ASP A 267 12.60 -19.74 -8.81
CA ASP A 267 12.95 -20.75 -7.81
C ASP A 267 13.48 -20.10 -6.52
N LYS A 268 12.57 -19.48 -5.77
CA LYS A 268 12.75 -18.86 -4.46
C LYS A 268 12.02 -19.67 -3.39
N PRO A 269 12.32 -19.50 -2.09
CA PRO A 269 11.45 -20.03 -1.03
C PRO A 269 10.02 -19.48 -1.17
N ASP A 270 9.02 -20.33 -1.01
CA ASP A 270 7.61 -19.91 -1.17
C ASP A 270 7.20 -18.85 -0.14
N SER A 271 7.82 -18.83 1.04
CA SER A 271 7.62 -17.78 2.05
C SER A 271 8.29 -16.44 1.70
N ALA A 272 9.24 -16.41 0.76
CA ALA A 272 9.95 -15.18 0.41
C ALA A 272 9.12 -14.30 -0.54
N ASN A 273 9.17 -12.98 -0.34
CA ASN A 273 8.69 -12.01 -1.33
C ASN A 273 9.74 -11.79 -2.42
N ALA A 274 9.31 -11.52 -3.64
CA ALA A 274 10.23 -11.15 -4.71
C ALA A 274 9.61 -10.12 -5.66
N PHE A 275 10.45 -9.21 -6.15
CA PHE A 275 10.08 -8.20 -7.14
C PHE A 275 11.31 -7.84 -7.99
N THR A 276 11.11 -7.09 -9.06
CA THR A 276 12.23 -6.68 -9.92
C THR A 276 12.49 -5.19 -9.84
N VAL A 277 13.76 -4.84 -9.92
CA VAL A 277 14.28 -3.48 -10.06
C VAL A 277 15.14 -3.46 -11.30
N ARG A 278 14.64 -2.91 -12.39
CA ARG A 278 15.26 -3.04 -13.71
C ARG A 278 15.51 -4.51 -14.04
N ASP A 279 16.75 -4.92 -14.25
CA ASP A 279 17.16 -6.31 -14.51
C ASP A 279 17.48 -7.14 -13.26
N GLN A 280 17.42 -6.52 -12.07
CA GLN A 280 17.71 -7.20 -10.81
C GLN A 280 16.44 -7.85 -10.23
N LEU A 281 16.55 -9.11 -9.84
CA LEU A 281 15.59 -9.77 -8.96
C LEU A 281 15.96 -9.46 -7.51
N VAL A 282 15.03 -8.88 -6.77
CA VAL A 282 15.17 -8.60 -5.33
C VAL A 282 14.31 -9.58 -4.56
N ILE A 283 14.86 -10.21 -3.53
CA ILE A 283 14.19 -11.23 -2.71
C ILE A 283 14.29 -10.83 -1.24
N GLU A 284 13.14 -10.73 -0.59
CA GLU A 284 13.01 -10.51 0.85
C GLU A 284 12.69 -11.84 1.54
N LEU A 285 13.53 -12.27 2.44
CA LEU A 285 13.39 -13.56 3.12
C LEU A 285 12.50 -13.44 4.36
N ARG A 286 11.57 -14.39 4.50
CA ARG A 286 10.73 -14.56 5.71
C ARG A 286 11.12 -15.77 6.56
N ALA A 287 12.10 -16.53 6.11
CA ALA A 287 12.73 -17.65 6.81
C ALA A 287 14.18 -17.75 6.35
N ASP A 288 15.01 -18.43 7.13
CA ASP A 288 16.39 -18.73 6.71
C ASP A 288 16.38 -19.50 5.40
N TRP A 289 17.25 -19.12 4.48
CA TRP A 289 17.41 -19.77 3.18
C TRP A 289 18.84 -20.31 3.00
N GLU A 290 18.93 -21.63 2.98
CA GLU A 290 20.18 -22.31 2.66
C GLU A 290 20.26 -22.61 1.17
N THR A 291 21.25 -22.06 0.48
CA THR A 291 21.47 -22.29 -0.94
C THR A 291 22.96 -22.18 -1.29
N VAL A 292 23.45 -23.09 -2.14
CA VAL A 292 24.84 -23.14 -2.62
C VAL A 292 25.86 -23.08 -1.45
N GLY A 293 25.57 -23.78 -0.34
CA GLY A 293 26.46 -23.86 0.84
C GLY A 293 26.55 -22.58 1.66
N ARG A 294 25.64 -21.63 1.45
CA ARG A 294 25.52 -20.40 2.24
C ARG A 294 24.11 -20.26 2.80
N THR A 295 24.00 -19.84 4.06
CA THR A 295 22.73 -19.52 4.70
C THR A 295 22.53 -18.02 4.71
N TYR A 296 21.38 -17.56 4.19
CA TYR A 296 20.91 -16.18 4.28
C TYR A 296 19.82 -16.12 5.35
N PRO A 297 19.92 -15.22 6.33
CA PRO A 297 19.01 -15.23 7.47
C PRO A 297 17.63 -14.68 7.09
N GLN A 298 16.60 -15.10 7.84
CA GLN A 298 15.27 -14.51 7.83
C GLN A 298 15.37 -12.98 7.96
N GLY A 299 14.60 -12.23 7.17
CA GLY A 299 14.59 -10.76 7.16
C GLY A 299 15.68 -10.14 6.27
N ALA A 300 16.55 -10.94 5.64
CA ALA A 300 17.52 -10.42 4.68
C ALA A 300 16.83 -9.96 3.38
N LEU A 301 17.38 -8.89 2.78
CA LEU A 301 17.04 -8.44 1.42
C LEU A 301 18.22 -8.75 0.51
N LEU A 302 17.97 -9.53 -0.53
CA LEU A 302 18.97 -10.05 -1.45
C LEU A 302 18.71 -9.54 -2.85
N ALA A 303 19.74 -9.36 -3.67
CA ALA A 303 19.60 -9.02 -5.08
C ALA A 303 20.54 -9.84 -5.97
N ILE A 304 20.07 -10.14 -7.17
CA ILE A 304 20.86 -10.79 -8.22
C ILE A 304 20.29 -10.42 -9.59
N ALA A 305 21.11 -10.30 -10.62
CA ALA A 305 20.57 -10.15 -11.97
C ALA A 305 19.63 -11.31 -12.32
N LEU A 306 18.41 -11.00 -12.74
CA LEU A 306 17.36 -11.99 -13.01
C LEU A 306 17.85 -13.07 -14.00
N ALA A 307 18.58 -12.67 -15.03
CA ALA A 307 19.12 -13.60 -16.00
C ALA A 307 20.13 -14.60 -15.38
N ARG A 308 20.94 -14.17 -14.40
CA ARG A 308 21.84 -15.06 -13.65
C ARG A 308 21.05 -16.04 -12.78
N PHE A 309 20.03 -15.52 -12.08
CA PHE A 309 19.17 -16.34 -11.24
C PHE A 309 18.46 -17.44 -12.03
N LEU A 310 17.93 -17.11 -13.22
CA LEU A 310 17.24 -18.07 -14.11
C LEU A 310 18.20 -19.15 -14.65
N ARG A 311 19.51 -18.89 -14.72
CA ARG A 311 20.53 -19.90 -15.04
C ARG A 311 20.93 -20.79 -13.85
N GLY A 312 20.32 -20.59 -12.67
CA GLY A 312 20.61 -21.35 -11.46
C GLY A 312 21.71 -20.75 -10.57
N GLU A 313 22.24 -19.57 -10.91
CA GLU A 313 23.19 -18.86 -10.04
C GLU A 313 22.50 -18.35 -8.77
N ARG A 314 23.23 -18.39 -7.64
CA ARG A 314 22.73 -17.99 -6.32
C ARG A 314 23.74 -17.14 -5.54
N ASP A 315 24.63 -16.45 -6.25
CA ASP A 315 25.58 -15.51 -5.65
C ASP A 315 24.90 -14.14 -5.53
N PHE A 316 24.24 -13.91 -4.39
CA PHE A 316 23.46 -12.72 -4.13
C PHE A 316 24.29 -11.59 -3.53
N ALA A 317 24.02 -10.37 -3.97
CA ALA A 317 24.34 -9.17 -3.21
C ALA A 317 23.36 -9.07 -2.01
N VAL A 318 23.91 -8.86 -0.81
CA VAL A 318 23.10 -8.66 0.41
C VAL A 318 22.84 -7.17 0.56
N LEU A 319 21.63 -6.75 0.24
CA LEU A 319 21.21 -5.34 0.32
C LEU A 319 20.91 -4.92 1.76
N PHE A 320 20.35 -5.85 2.55
CA PHE A 320 20.11 -5.68 3.97
C PHE A 320 20.36 -7.01 4.69
N ALA A 321 21.07 -6.95 5.81
CA ALA A 321 21.23 -8.06 6.73
C ALA A 321 20.64 -7.67 8.10
N PRO A 322 19.68 -8.46 8.63
CA PRO A 322 19.09 -8.19 9.94
C PRO A 322 20.10 -8.46 11.07
N SER A 323 19.82 -7.90 12.23
CA SER A 323 20.53 -8.21 13.49
C SER A 323 19.54 -8.26 14.64
N ALA A 324 20.01 -8.54 15.85
CA ALA A 324 19.16 -8.52 17.05
C ALA A 324 18.44 -7.17 17.28
N ALA A 325 19.02 -6.06 16.77
CA ALA A 325 18.48 -4.72 16.96
C ALA A 325 18.00 -4.07 15.65
N ARG A 326 18.19 -4.74 14.49
CA ARG A 326 17.88 -4.12 13.19
C ARG A 326 17.01 -5.02 12.33
N SER A 327 15.92 -4.45 11.82
CA SER A 327 15.01 -5.09 10.87
C SER A 327 14.70 -4.16 9.68
N LEU A 328 14.32 -4.77 8.56
CA LEU A 328 13.78 -4.06 7.40
C LEU A 328 12.29 -3.80 7.66
N ASP A 329 11.85 -2.56 7.52
CA ASP A 329 10.45 -2.15 7.67
C ASP A 329 9.77 -2.01 6.29
N ALA A 330 10.39 -1.29 5.37
CA ALA A 330 9.82 -1.06 4.04
C ALA A 330 10.90 -0.88 2.97
N VAL A 331 10.49 -1.12 1.72
CA VAL A 331 11.30 -0.86 0.52
C VAL A 331 10.48 -0.03 -0.44
N ALA A 332 10.99 1.14 -0.82
CA ALA A 332 10.44 1.97 -1.88
C ALA A 332 11.43 2.04 -3.05
N MET A 333 10.94 2.24 -4.25
CA MET A 333 11.76 2.28 -5.46
C MET A 333 11.50 3.58 -6.22
N THR A 334 12.57 4.32 -6.52
CA THR A 334 12.58 5.42 -7.50
C THR A 334 13.14 4.91 -8.83
N ARG A 335 13.25 5.79 -9.81
CA ARG A 335 13.80 5.42 -11.13
C ARG A 335 15.19 4.76 -11.04
N SER A 336 16.08 5.24 -10.18
CA SER A 336 17.46 4.77 -10.11
C SER A 336 17.91 4.23 -8.75
N ALA A 337 17.06 4.31 -7.71
CA ALA A 337 17.45 3.92 -6.36
C ALA A 337 16.38 3.08 -5.65
N LEU A 338 16.81 2.23 -4.72
CA LEU A 338 15.98 1.66 -3.67
C LEU A 338 16.16 2.48 -2.39
N LEU A 339 15.04 2.78 -1.74
CA LEU A 339 15.01 3.45 -0.45
C LEU A 339 14.50 2.44 0.58
N LEU A 340 15.40 2.00 1.45
CA LEU A 340 15.05 1.10 2.56
C LEU A 340 14.70 1.92 3.79
N THR A 341 13.55 1.64 4.38
CA THR A 341 13.25 2.07 5.74
C THR A 341 13.67 0.95 6.67
N GLU A 342 14.68 1.19 7.50
CA GLU A 342 15.20 0.25 8.48
C GLU A 342 14.76 0.69 9.87
N LEU A 343 14.46 -0.26 10.74
CA LEU A 343 14.33 -0.05 12.17
C LEU A 343 15.67 -0.42 12.84
N ASP A 344 16.25 0.52 13.56
CA ASP A 344 17.44 0.30 14.38
C ASP A 344 17.09 0.61 15.83
N ASN A 345 16.95 -0.41 16.67
CA ASN A 345 16.37 -0.28 18.01
C ASN A 345 15.02 0.46 17.99
N VAL A 346 14.14 0.09 17.07
CA VAL A 346 12.81 0.68 16.77
C VAL A 346 12.83 2.15 16.31
N ALA A 347 14.00 2.76 16.12
CA ALA A 347 14.13 4.06 15.48
C ALA A 347 14.24 3.91 13.96
N ASN A 348 13.49 4.73 13.22
CA ASN A 348 13.51 4.67 11.77
C ASN A 348 14.79 5.27 11.19
N ARG A 349 15.27 4.64 10.12
CA ARG A 349 16.43 5.08 9.34
C ARG A 349 16.20 4.82 7.85
N ILE A 350 16.43 5.81 7.02
CA ILE A 350 16.33 5.64 5.58
C ILE A 350 17.73 5.40 4.99
N VAL A 351 17.82 4.37 4.16
CA VAL A 351 19.03 4.00 3.45
C VAL A 351 18.74 3.93 1.97
N GLU A 352 19.50 4.68 1.21
CA GLU A 352 19.47 4.68 -0.24
C GLU A 352 20.49 3.67 -0.79
N LEU A 353 20.03 2.85 -1.72
CA LEU A 353 20.85 1.90 -2.47
C LEU A 353 20.75 2.23 -3.95
N THR A 354 21.90 2.36 -4.60
CA THR A 354 21.98 2.49 -6.06
C THR A 354 22.84 1.37 -6.63
N GLU A 355 22.43 0.86 -7.78
CA GLU A 355 23.14 -0.19 -8.49
C GLU A 355 23.75 0.38 -9.76
N LEU A 356 25.04 0.13 -9.96
CA LEU A 356 25.80 0.46 -11.17
C LEU A 356 26.70 -0.73 -11.54
N ASP A 357 26.55 -1.25 -12.74
CA ASP A 357 27.36 -2.34 -13.29
C ASP A 357 27.44 -3.58 -12.36
N GLY A 358 26.32 -3.90 -11.71
CA GLY A 358 26.23 -5.05 -10.78
C GLY A 358 26.75 -4.77 -9.36
N ALA A 359 27.27 -3.57 -9.10
CA ALA A 359 27.76 -3.18 -7.79
C ALA A 359 26.73 -2.26 -7.08
N TRP A 360 26.41 -2.59 -5.83
CA TRP A 360 25.50 -1.80 -5.00
C TRP A 360 26.27 -0.86 -4.09
N SER A 361 25.94 0.42 -4.16
CA SER A 361 26.38 1.43 -3.21
C SER A 361 25.30 1.73 -2.17
N ARG A 362 25.72 2.18 -0.99
CA ARG A 362 24.82 2.43 0.15
C ARG A 362 25.08 3.81 0.73
N ARG A 363 24.03 4.62 0.90
CA ARG A 363 24.07 5.93 1.54
C ARG A 363 22.96 6.03 2.60
N VAL A 364 23.29 6.55 3.77
CA VAL A 364 22.28 6.91 4.77
C VAL A 364 21.73 8.28 4.41
N VAL A 365 20.41 8.39 4.35
CA VAL A 365 19.72 9.66 4.14
C VAL A 365 19.61 10.36 5.50
N ASP A 366 20.02 11.62 5.57
CA ASP A 366 19.83 12.44 6.77
C ASP A 366 18.31 12.67 6.97
N ALA A 367 17.75 12.13 8.06
CA ALA A 367 16.32 12.24 8.39
C ALA A 367 16.15 12.19 9.93
N PRO A 368 15.07 12.76 10.49
CA PRO A 368 14.80 12.69 11.93
C PRO A 368 14.75 11.22 12.41
N ALA A 369 15.49 10.92 13.49
CA ALA A 369 15.69 9.53 13.93
C ALA A 369 14.62 9.01 14.92
N LEU A 370 14.01 9.90 15.73
CA LEU A 370 13.10 9.52 16.81
C LEU A 370 11.62 9.67 16.41
N GLY A 371 11.23 9.03 15.33
CA GLY A 371 9.86 9.10 14.85
C GLY A 371 9.58 8.05 13.78
N SER A 372 8.40 8.08 13.21
CA SER A 372 8.03 7.26 12.07
C SER A 372 8.38 7.98 10.77
N LEU A 373 9.07 7.30 9.89
CA LEU A 373 9.42 7.77 8.56
C LEU A 373 8.71 6.91 7.51
N GLY A 374 7.99 7.55 6.59
CA GLY A 374 7.38 6.87 5.44
C GLY A 374 7.96 7.42 4.14
N VAL A 375 8.38 6.55 3.24
CA VAL A 375 8.89 6.93 1.92
C VAL A 375 7.96 6.39 0.84
N ALA A 376 7.54 7.27 -0.07
CA ALA A 376 6.77 6.89 -1.25
C ALA A 376 7.38 7.55 -2.50
N PRO A 377 7.66 6.82 -3.59
CA PRO A 377 8.16 7.42 -4.81
C PRO A 377 7.10 8.36 -5.39
N VAL A 378 7.53 9.48 -5.96
CA VAL A 378 6.64 10.36 -6.74
C VAL A 378 6.26 9.67 -8.04
N ASP A 379 7.24 9.10 -8.71
CA ASP A 379 7.09 8.35 -9.95
C ASP A 379 8.25 7.36 -10.05
N ARG A 380 7.95 6.10 -9.75
CA ARG A 380 8.99 5.05 -9.64
C ARG A 380 9.71 4.73 -10.96
N HIS A 381 9.16 5.15 -12.10
CA HIS A 381 9.73 4.88 -13.42
C HIS A 381 10.39 6.11 -14.04
N GLY A 382 9.82 7.31 -13.81
CA GLY A 382 10.23 8.56 -14.46
C GLY A 382 11.11 9.46 -13.61
N SER A 383 11.11 9.32 -12.26
CA SER A 383 11.76 10.29 -11.37
C SER A 383 12.49 9.63 -10.21
N ASP A 384 13.52 10.33 -9.72
CA ASP A 384 14.19 10.00 -8.46
C ASP A 384 13.63 10.80 -7.28
N GLU A 385 12.54 11.52 -7.48
CA GLU A 385 11.84 12.22 -6.41
C GLU A 385 11.00 11.26 -5.57
N TYR A 386 10.94 11.53 -4.27
CA TYR A 386 10.11 10.79 -3.33
C TYR A 386 9.44 11.72 -2.32
N PHE A 387 8.27 11.34 -1.87
CA PHE A 387 7.65 11.93 -0.70
C PHE A 387 8.24 11.29 0.55
N LEU A 388 8.61 12.13 1.51
CA LEU A 388 9.01 11.72 2.85
C LEU A 388 7.99 12.23 3.85
N SER A 389 7.27 11.32 4.49
CA SER A 389 6.43 11.63 5.63
C SER A 389 7.23 11.47 6.91
N VAL A 390 7.21 12.48 7.75
CA VAL A 390 7.86 12.49 9.06
C VAL A 390 6.80 12.74 10.12
N ASN A 391 6.79 11.90 11.14
CA ASN A 391 5.91 12.05 12.30
C ASN A 391 6.67 11.63 13.55
N ASP A 392 6.77 12.49 14.54
CA ASP A 392 7.36 12.17 15.84
C ASP A 392 6.45 12.59 17.00
N PHE A 393 6.88 12.32 18.23
CA PHE A 393 6.08 12.57 19.43
C PHE A 393 5.81 14.06 19.70
N LEU A 394 6.66 14.96 19.19
CA LEU A 394 6.62 16.41 19.47
C LEU A 394 6.40 17.26 18.23
N THR A 395 6.67 16.70 17.04
CA THR A 395 6.54 17.39 15.76
C THR A 395 5.33 16.88 15.00
N PRO A 396 4.41 17.76 14.57
CA PRO A 396 3.27 17.36 13.75
C PRO A 396 3.70 16.67 12.46
N THR A 397 2.87 15.75 11.97
CA THR A 397 3.11 15.08 10.69
C THR A 397 3.43 16.09 9.60
N SER A 398 4.53 15.87 8.94
CA SER A 398 5.06 16.74 7.88
C SER A 398 5.37 15.91 6.63
N LEU A 399 5.08 16.47 5.47
CA LEU A 399 5.33 15.85 4.16
C LEU A 399 6.38 16.67 3.42
N TYR A 400 7.47 16.03 3.07
CA TYR A 400 8.57 16.61 2.31
C TYR A 400 8.65 15.99 0.91
N LEU A 401 9.18 16.76 -0.03
CA LEU A 401 9.66 16.28 -1.33
C LEU A 401 11.18 16.18 -1.23
N GLY A 402 11.72 14.99 -1.38
CA GLY A 402 13.14 14.69 -1.45
C GLY A 402 13.53 14.15 -2.83
N ARG A 403 14.83 14.02 -3.06
CA ARG A 403 15.38 13.39 -4.28
C ARG A 403 16.49 12.43 -3.89
N ALA A 404 16.47 11.22 -4.45
CA ALA A 404 17.55 10.26 -4.28
C ALA A 404 18.90 10.86 -4.77
N GLY A 405 19.98 10.52 -4.07
CA GLY A 405 21.31 11.09 -4.29
C GLY A 405 21.60 12.37 -3.53
N THR A 406 20.62 12.97 -2.84
CA THR A 406 20.79 14.22 -2.07
C THR A 406 20.13 14.10 -0.69
N ASP A 407 20.47 15.03 0.21
CA ASP A 407 19.78 15.23 1.50
C ASP A 407 18.88 16.47 1.46
N GLU A 408 18.79 17.15 0.31
CA GLU A 408 17.91 18.29 0.12
C GLU A 408 16.43 17.87 0.16
N ARG A 409 15.64 18.59 0.93
CA ARG A 409 14.21 18.35 1.10
C ARG A 409 13.42 19.65 1.09
N GLU A 410 12.32 19.65 0.37
CA GLU A 410 11.34 20.73 0.37
C GLU A 410 10.17 20.34 1.28
N LEU A 411 9.84 21.16 2.29
CA LEU A 411 8.61 20.98 3.06
C LEU A 411 7.41 21.36 2.19
N LEU A 412 6.57 20.39 1.86
CA LEU A 412 5.35 20.60 1.09
C LEU A 412 4.15 20.94 1.98
N LYS A 413 3.95 20.15 3.03
CA LYS A 413 2.81 20.25 3.95
C LYS A 413 3.23 19.89 5.37
N ALA A 414 2.54 20.47 6.35
CA ALA A 414 2.62 20.07 7.74
C ALA A 414 1.24 20.22 8.39
N LEU A 415 0.94 19.35 9.35
CA LEU A 415 -0.21 19.55 10.23
C LEU A 415 0.08 20.67 11.22
N PRO A 416 -0.94 21.40 11.69
CA PRO A 416 -0.76 22.37 12.75
C PRO A 416 -0.39 21.66 14.05
N ALA A 417 0.36 22.35 14.91
CA ALA A 417 0.62 21.89 16.26
C ALA A 417 -0.68 21.94 17.08
N LEU A 418 -1.11 20.80 17.62
CA LEU A 418 -2.34 20.69 18.41
C LEU A 418 -2.10 20.91 19.91
N PHE A 419 -0.84 21.00 20.34
CA PHE A 419 -0.43 21.29 21.72
C PHE A 419 0.94 21.98 21.71
N ASP A 420 1.28 22.66 22.80
CA ASP A 420 2.59 23.27 22.98
C ASP A 420 3.61 22.22 23.43
N ALA A 421 4.51 21.87 22.54
CA ALA A 421 5.59 20.92 22.79
C ALA A 421 6.91 21.59 23.22
N SER A 422 6.96 22.92 23.37
CA SER A 422 8.20 23.68 23.61
C SER A 422 8.95 23.27 24.89
N ARG A 423 8.21 22.82 25.89
CA ARG A 423 8.75 22.31 27.14
C ARG A 423 9.01 20.81 27.18
N LEU A 424 8.56 20.06 26.18
CA LEU A 424 8.68 18.62 26.17
C LEU A 424 10.03 18.17 25.61
N THR A 425 10.45 16.99 26.00
CA THR A 425 11.60 16.26 25.46
C THR A 425 11.23 14.81 25.21
N VAL A 426 11.87 14.23 24.23
CA VAL A 426 11.78 12.80 23.91
C VAL A 426 13.16 12.18 24.04
N SER A 427 13.22 11.00 24.62
CA SER A 427 14.45 10.20 24.66
C SER A 427 14.15 8.73 24.49
N GLN A 428 15.04 8.00 23.84
CA GLN A 428 15.00 6.55 23.80
C GLN A 428 15.79 5.98 24.97
N GLN A 429 15.18 5.04 25.68
CA GLN A 429 15.75 4.34 26.83
C GLN A 429 15.62 2.83 26.63
N HIS A 430 16.25 2.04 27.48
CA HIS A 430 16.14 0.58 27.45
C HIS A 430 15.82 0.03 28.83
N ALA A 431 14.83 -0.85 28.90
CA ALA A 431 14.52 -1.64 30.08
C ALA A 431 15.08 -3.05 29.88
N ALA A 432 15.68 -3.62 30.91
CA ALA A 432 16.10 -5.02 30.89
C ALA A 432 14.93 -5.94 31.22
N SER A 433 14.59 -6.86 30.31
CA SER A 433 13.61 -7.91 30.59
C SER A 433 14.19 -8.98 31.52
N ARG A 434 13.36 -9.96 31.99
CA ARG A 434 13.80 -11.01 32.92
C ARG A 434 14.95 -11.87 32.39
N ASP A 435 15.04 -12.04 31.08
CA ASP A 435 16.08 -12.80 30.39
C ASP A 435 17.31 -11.94 30.04
N GLY A 436 17.32 -10.65 30.45
CA GLY A 436 18.39 -9.69 30.16
C GLY A 436 18.27 -9.00 28.82
N THR A 437 17.25 -9.28 28.01
CA THR A 437 17.04 -8.60 26.72
C THR A 437 16.76 -7.12 26.94
N PRO A 438 17.53 -6.20 26.29
CA PRO A 438 17.24 -4.78 26.35
C PRO A 438 16.00 -4.45 25.48
N VAL A 439 14.93 -3.98 26.13
CA VAL A 439 13.69 -3.58 25.48
C VAL A 439 13.70 -2.07 25.31
N PRO A 440 13.76 -1.53 24.10
CA PRO A 440 13.74 -0.09 23.86
C PRO A 440 12.35 0.48 24.16
N TYR A 441 12.30 1.67 24.72
CA TYR A 441 11.10 2.47 24.90
C TYR A 441 11.38 3.94 24.72
N PHE A 442 10.36 4.72 24.36
CA PHE A 442 10.44 6.17 24.26
C PHE A 442 9.83 6.80 25.51
N LEU A 443 10.53 7.77 26.07
CA LEU A 443 10.07 8.56 27.20
C LEU A 443 9.81 9.99 26.71
N VAL A 444 8.56 10.42 26.83
CA VAL A 444 8.12 11.79 26.55
C VAL A 444 7.76 12.44 27.87
N MET A 445 8.39 13.58 28.18
CA MET A 445 8.18 14.27 29.46
C MET A 445 8.51 15.78 29.34
N ASP A 446 8.03 16.54 30.30
CA ASP A 446 8.48 17.94 30.46
C ASP A 446 9.97 17.95 30.85
N LYS A 447 10.74 18.90 30.31
CA LYS A 447 12.18 19.05 30.54
C LYS A 447 12.56 19.19 32.01
N ASP A 448 11.64 19.76 32.81
CA ASP A 448 11.85 20.04 34.25
C ASP A 448 11.27 18.91 35.15
N THR A 449 10.82 17.79 34.57
CA THR A 449 10.26 16.66 35.33
C THR A 449 11.31 16.04 36.26
N LEU A 450 11.03 16.00 37.54
CA LEU A 450 11.85 15.31 38.52
C LEU A 450 11.51 13.80 38.49
N LEU A 451 12.52 12.96 38.25
CA LEU A 451 12.35 11.49 38.17
C LEU A 451 12.41 10.87 39.58
N ASP A 452 11.49 11.24 40.45
CA ASP A 452 11.40 10.82 41.86
C ASP A 452 10.29 9.78 42.13
N GLY A 453 9.61 9.36 41.09
CA GLY A 453 8.53 8.37 41.17
C GLY A 453 7.16 8.95 41.53
N SER A 454 7.02 10.27 41.67
CA SER A 454 5.75 10.94 42.04
C SER A 454 4.90 11.33 40.83
N ASN A 455 5.44 11.23 39.61
CA ASN A 455 4.76 11.69 38.39
C ASN A 455 3.71 10.70 37.92
N PRO A 456 2.49 11.14 37.56
CA PRO A 456 1.56 10.33 36.83
C PRO A 456 2.19 9.88 35.51
N THR A 457 2.20 8.57 35.24
CA THR A 457 2.86 8.00 34.07
C THR A 457 1.88 7.13 33.27
N LEU A 458 1.75 7.37 31.96
CA LEU A 458 1.04 6.52 31.04
C LEU A 458 2.05 5.60 30.33
N LEU A 459 1.93 4.29 30.55
CA LEU A 459 2.65 3.30 29.75
C LEU A 459 1.72 2.84 28.62
N TYR A 460 2.17 3.03 27.38
CA TYR A 460 1.47 2.61 26.17
C TYR A 460 2.35 1.62 25.41
N GLY A 461 1.78 0.45 24.99
CA GLY A 461 2.47 -0.61 24.26
C GLY A 461 1.58 -1.21 23.17
#